data_95d500674066099f5afe6624dac4c468
#
_entry.id   95d500674066099f5afe6624dac4c468
#
_cell.length_a   1.000
_cell.length_b   1.000
_cell.length_c   1.000
_cell.angle_alpha   90.00
_cell.angle_beta   90.00
_cell.angle_gamma   90.00
#
_symmetry.space_group_name_H-M   'P 1'
#
loop_
_entity.id
_entity.type
_entity.pdbx_description
1 polymer ?
#
loop_
_entity_poly.entity_id
_entity_poly.type
_entity_poly.pdbx_seq_one_letter_code
_entity_poly.pdbx_strand_id
1 'polypeptide(L)'
;LDRFKTVNDVLGHNAGDLLLIEATRRIADAIGTEGLLARFGGDEFVVTCDARDLPGRPEKLAEAITRAFIPPFQFGKDEFPVTTSIGIARAPRDGVRPQQLIQNADLAMYECKRRDRNGWQLFSPELARRQRDRLQIERRLRKALDRDEFRLVYQPQVDLRSGQIIACEALIRWRNRQLGELRPDIFISHAENTGDIVRIGEWVLHQACRQVREWQREGLGLMRVAINVSYRQFSGDRLARQVREVLAHYHLPGS
;
A
#
# COMPACT_ATOMS: atom_id res chain seq x y z
N LEU A 1 5.97 12.76 11.55
CA LEU A 1 4.90 12.39 12.47
C LEU A 1 3.78 11.69 11.71
N ASP A 2 3.14 10.69 12.31
CA ASP A 2 2.03 9.99 11.66
C ASP A 2 0.72 10.75 11.90
N ARG A 3 -0.11 10.87 10.84
CA ARG A 3 -1.44 11.49 10.90
C ARG A 3 -1.46 12.97 11.37
N PHE A 4 -0.36 13.70 11.28
CA PHE A 4 -0.29 15.11 11.63
C PHE A 4 -1.37 15.94 10.92
N LYS A 5 -1.59 15.67 9.63
CA LYS A 5 -2.66 16.32 8.86
C LYS A 5 -4.05 16.12 9.49
N THR A 6 -4.33 14.93 10.03
CA THR A 6 -5.62 14.64 10.69
C THR A 6 -5.81 15.52 11.92
N VAL A 7 -4.75 15.78 12.69
CA VAL A 7 -4.80 16.71 13.85
C VAL A 7 -5.15 18.12 13.38
N ASN A 8 -4.48 18.61 12.33
CA ASN A 8 -4.79 19.91 11.74
C ASN A 8 -6.23 20.00 11.22
N ASP A 9 -6.71 18.97 10.54
CA ASP A 9 -8.04 18.93 9.93
C ASP A 9 -9.16 18.87 11.01
N VAL A 10 -8.90 18.24 12.17
CA VAL A 10 -9.89 18.07 13.24
C VAL A 10 -9.82 19.19 14.29
N LEU A 11 -8.61 19.57 14.74
CA LEU A 11 -8.39 20.50 15.85
C LEU A 11 -7.88 21.88 15.41
N GLY A 12 -7.61 22.07 14.11
CA GLY A 12 -7.10 23.30 13.55
C GLY A 12 -5.58 23.45 13.66
N HIS A 13 -5.04 24.42 12.91
CA HIS A 13 -3.59 24.65 12.80
C HIS A 13 -2.89 25.00 14.11
N ASN A 14 -3.57 25.71 15.03
CA ASN A 14 -3.01 26.03 16.36
C ASN A 14 -2.70 24.77 17.17
N ALA A 15 -3.55 23.74 17.08
CA ALA A 15 -3.28 22.45 17.73
C ALA A 15 -2.11 21.72 17.07
N GLY A 16 -1.99 21.82 15.75
CA GLY A 16 -0.84 21.29 15.02
C GLY A 16 0.48 21.95 15.43
N ASP A 17 0.50 23.26 15.65
CA ASP A 17 1.68 23.96 16.11
C ASP A 17 2.08 23.53 17.53
N LEU A 18 1.12 23.39 18.44
CA LEU A 18 1.37 22.87 19.79
C LEU A 18 1.89 21.44 19.76
N LEU A 19 1.32 20.60 18.87
CA LEU A 19 1.81 19.24 18.67
C LEU A 19 3.26 19.22 18.19
N LEU A 20 3.64 20.09 17.26
CA LEU A 20 5.01 20.19 16.77
C LEU A 20 5.99 20.61 17.86
N ILE A 21 5.59 21.56 18.72
CA ILE A 21 6.39 21.99 19.87
C ILE A 21 6.61 20.85 20.85
N GLU A 22 5.54 20.18 21.25
CA GLU A 22 5.62 19.05 22.19
C GLU A 22 6.36 17.83 21.57
N ALA A 23 6.16 17.56 20.27
CA ALA A 23 6.91 16.52 19.55
C ALA A 23 8.42 16.83 19.52
N THR A 24 8.78 18.10 19.28
CA THR A 24 10.18 18.55 19.33
C THR A 24 10.77 18.30 20.71
N ARG A 25 10.05 18.65 21.77
CA ARG A 25 10.49 18.44 23.16
C ARG A 25 10.69 16.94 23.44
N ARG A 26 9.70 16.10 23.12
CA ARG A 26 9.78 14.64 23.33
C ARG A 26 10.92 13.98 22.57
N ILE A 27 11.17 14.40 21.33
CA ILE A 27 12.31 13.89 20.55
C ILE A 27 13.61 14.35 21.18
N ALA A 28 13.73 15.64 21.53
CA ALA A 28 14.95 16.19 22.16
C ALA A 28 15.27 15.48 23.48
N ASP A 29 14.26 15.26 24.33
CA ASP A 29 14.42 14.53 25.60
C ASP A 29 14.85 13.08 25.36
N ALA A 30 14.29 12.41 24.33
CA ALA A 30 14.62 11.03 24.00
C ALA A 30 16.04 10.83 23.45
N ILE A 31 16.55 11.82 22.69
CA ILE A 31 17.92 11.75 22.13
C ILE A 31 18.99 12.30 23.08
N GLY A 32 18.60 13.17 24.03
CA GLY A 32 19.51 13.78 24.97
C GLY A 32 20.70 14.48 24.30
N THR A 33 21.91 14.21 24.81
CA THR A 33 23.17 14.72 24.23
C THR A 33 23.72 13.84 23.11
N GLU A 34 23.04 12.77 22.76
CA GLU A 34 23.56 11.75 21.83
C GLU A 34 23.34 12.11 20.35
N GLY A 35 22.58 13.15 20.05
CA GLY A 35 22.28 13.53 18.68
C GLY A 35 21.93 15.00 18.52
N LEU A 36 21.84 15.44 17.27
CA LEU A 36 21.30 16.73 16.89
C LEU A 36 19.91 16.55 16.28
N LEU A 37 18.96 17.35 16.72
CA LEU A 37 17.60 17.42 16.19
C LEU A 37 17.45 18.62 15.29
N ALA A 38 16.89 18.43 14.12
CA ALA A 38 16.47 19.49 13.22
C ALA A 38 15.05 19.22 12.71
N ARG A 39 14.23 20.26 12.57
CA ARG A 39 12.96 20.17 11.84
C ARG A 39 13.22 20.50 10.39
N PHE A 40 12.90 19.55 9.50
CA PHE A 40 13.19 19.68 8.07
C PHE A 40 12.08 20.42 7.32
N GLY A 41 10.83 20.29 7.78
CA GLY A 41 9.66 20.99 7.26
C GLY A 41 8.36 20.28 7.63
N GLY A 42 7.26 21.01 7.73
CA GLY A 42 5.96 20.40 8.08
C GLY A 42 6.04 19.56 9.35
N ASP A 43 5.77 18.28 9.25
CA ASP A 43 5.83 17.28 10.32
C ASP A 43 7.07 16.37 10.26
N GLU A 44 8.10 16.80 9.52
CA GLU A 44 9.33 16.04 9.30
C GLU A 44 10.48 16.54 10.16
N PHE A 45 11.13 15.61 10.84
CA PHE A 45 12.28 15.85 11.71
C PHE A 45 13.47 14.99 11.24
N VAL A 46 14.66 15.51 11.42
CA VAL A 46 15.91 14.80 11.18
C VAL A 46 16.71 14.76 12.45
N VAL A 47 17.16 13.57 12.82
CA VAL A 47 18.07 13.34 13.93
C VAL A 47 19.37 12.79 13.37
N THR A 48 20.50 13.37 13.76
CA THR A 48 21.82 12.85 13.44
C THR A 48 22.54 12.43 14.72
N CYS A 49 23.20 11.28 14.70
CA CYS A 49 24.01 10.81 15.84
C CYS A 49 25.33 10.21 15.35
N ASP A 50 26.35 10.29 16.20
CA ASP A 50 27.59 9.54 15.97
C ASP A 50 27.43 8.12 16.52
N ALA A 51 27.62 7.14 15.65
CA ALA A 51 27.48 5.73 15.97
C ALA A 51 28.78 4.92 15.73
N ARG A 52 29.92 5.60 15.50
CA ARG A 52 31.19 4.94 15.16
C ARG A 52 31.61 3.92 16.20
N ASP A 53 31.51 4.27 17.48
CA ASP A 53 31.97 3.43 18.58
C ASP A 53 30.84 2.65 19.28
N LEU A 54 29.60 2.81 18.83
CA LEU A 54 28.42 2.21 19.46
C LEU A 54 27.49 1.58 18.39
N PRO A 55 27.78 0.36 17.95
CA PRO A 55 26.90 -0.40 17.07
C PRO A 55 25.48 -0.50 17.65
N GLY A 56 24.46 -0.27 16.84
CA GLY A 56 23.05 -0.31 17.25
C GLY A 56 22.53 0.98 17.92
N ARG A 57 23.35 2.03 18.03
CA ARG A 57 22.93 3.31 18.61
C ARG A 57 21.77 3.96 17.85
N PRO A 58 21.77 4.03 16.51
CA PRO A 58 20.65 4.62 15.77
C PRO A 58 19.31 3.90 16.02
N GLU A 59 19.33 2.58 16.14
CA GLU A 59 18.16 1.76 16.43
C GLU A 59 17.63 2.04 17.85
N LYS A 60 18.53 2.10 18.83
CA LYS A 60 18.17 2.43 20.23
C LYS A 60 17.56 3.83 20.34
N LEU A 61 18.11 4.82 19.62
CA LEU A 61 17.54 6.15 19.57
C LEU A 61 16.15 6.16 18.91
N ALA A 62 15.99 5.43 17.81
CA ALA A 62 14.69 5.31 17.15
C ALA A 62 13.64 4.63 18.06
N GLU A 63 14.05 3.60 18.84
CA GLU A 63 13.19 2.98 19.85
C GLU A 63 12.84 3.94 20.99
N ALA A 64 13.81 4.74 21.47
CA ALA A 64 13.58 5.73 22.51
C ALA A 64 12.60 6.81 22.03
N ILE A 65 12.77 7.31 20.80
CA ILE A 65 11.85 8.26 20.19
C ILE A 65 10.45 7.62 20.05
N THR A 66 10.35 6.41 19.52
CA THR A 66 9.03 5.73 19.37
C THR A 66 8.34 5.58 20.72
N ARG A 67 9.06 5.20 21.78
CA ARG A 67 8.51 5.11 23.15
C ARG A 67 8.06 6.45 23.73
N ALA A 68 8.75 7.55 23.41
CA ALA A 68 8.37 8.88 23.85
C ALA A 68 7.01 9.35 23.27
N PHE A 69 6.54 8.71 22.21
CA PHE A 69 5.24 8.99 21.58
C PHE A 69 4.10 8.07 22.05
N ILE A 70 4.37 7.09 22.93
CA ILE A 70 3.31 6.24 23.53
C ILE A 70 2.29 7.08 24.32
N PRO A 71 2.70 8.02 25.19
CA PRO A 71 1.73 8.88 25.85
C PRO A 71 1.02 9.80 24.84
N PRO A 72 -0.31 9.91 24.89
CA PRO A 72 -1.05 10.77 23.96
C PRO A 72 -0.65 12.24 24.13
N PHE A 73 -0.96 13.03 23.12
CA PHE A 73 -0.81 14.49 23.16
C PHE A 73 -2.06 15.11 23.74
N GLN A 74 -1.89 16.07 24.67
CA GLN A 74 -2.97 16.76 25.35
C GLN A 74 -3.29 18.09 24.67
N PHE A 75 -4.56 18.28 24.29
CA PHE A 75 -5.08 19.53 23.73
C PHE A 75 -6.29 20.00 24.58
N GLY A 76 -6.01 20.71 25.65
CA GLY A 76 -7.05 21.07 26.62
C GLY A 76 -7.55 19.83 27.36
N LYS A 77 -8.79 19.43 27.08
CA LYS A 77 -9.41 18.22 27.66
C LYS A 77 -9.31 16.98 26.75
N ASP A 78 -8.88 17.16 25.51
CA ASP A 78 -8.84 16.09 24.51
C ASP A 78 -7.46 15.46 24.44
N GLU A 79 -7.45 14.13 24.25
CA GLU A 79 -6.25 13.33 24.09
C GLU A 79 -6.16 12.81 22.66
N PHE A 80 -5.02 13.04 21.99
CA PHE A 80 -4.78 12.56 20.65
C PHE A 80 -3.56 11.65 20.60
N PRO A 81 -3.71 10.38 20.21
CA PRO A 81 -2.58 9.49 19.96
C PRO A 81 -1.89 9.85 18.64
N VAL A 82 -0.63 10.22 18.72
CA VAL A 82 0.22 10.49 17.56
C VAL A 82 1.43 9.57 17.63
N THR A 83 1.75 8.92 16.53
CA THR A 83 2.88 8.00 16.42
C THR A 83 3.97 8.54 15.50
N THR A 84 5.10 7.86 15.47
CA THR A 84 6.23 8.21 14.59
C THR A 84 6.59 7.06 13.67
N SER A 85 6.89 7.39 12.43
CA SER A 85 7.55 6.48 11.50
C SER A 85 8.95 6.98 11.23
N ILE A 86 9.95 6.17 11.51
CA ILE A 86 11.36 6.57 11.49
C ILE A 86 12.11 5.76 10.45
N GLY A 87 12.85 6.43 9.57
CA GLY A 87 13.79 5.80 8.66
C GLY A 87 15.23 6.07 9.10
N ILE A 88 16.07 5.06 9.01
CA ILE A 88 17.48 5.14 9.45
C ILE A 88 18.38 4.84 8.27
N ALA A 89 19.33 5.73 7.99
CA ALA A 89 20.42 5.53 7.05
C ALA A 89 21.77 5.81 7.73
N ARG A 90 22.79 5.04 7.40
CA ARG A 90 24.11 5.07 8.05
C ARG A 90 25.20 5.45 7.09
N ALA A 91 26.02 6.42 7.46
CA ALA A 91 27.26 6.73 6.76
C ALA A 91 28.41 5.83 7.24
N PRO A 92 29.34 5.41 6.37
CA PRO A 92 29.35 5.60 4.90
C PRO A 92 28.56 4.53 4.14
N ARG A 93 28.01 3.52 4.82
CA ARG A 93 27.37 2.32 4.26
C ARG A 93 26.22 2.64 3.31
N ASP A 94 25.33 3.53 3.73
CA ASP A 94 24.07 3.85 3.02
C ASP A 94 24.20 5.16 2.24
N GLY A 95 25.38 5.78 2.25
CA GLY A 95 25.70 7.00 1.52
C GLY A 95 26.80 7.80 2.20
N VAL A 96 27.45 8.66 1.42
CA VAL A 96 28.52 9.54 1.92
C VAL A 96 28.13 11.02 1.87
N ARG A 97 27.09 11.37 1.10
CA ARG A 97 26.58 12.74 0.97
C ARG A 97 25.32 12.90 1.82
N PRO A 98 25.16 14.05 2.51
CA PRO A 98 23.97 14.29 3.34
C PRO A 98 22.65 14.08 2.60
N GLN A 99 22.55 14.59 1.37
CA GLN A 99 21.34 14.43 0.55
C GLN A 99 20.99 12.98 0.28
N GLN A 100 21.99 12.14 0.01
CA GLN A 100 21.81 10.71 -0.22
C GLN A 100 21.34 9.98 1.05
N LEU A 101 21.92 10.34 2.21
CA LEU A 101 21.51 9.76 3.49
C LEU A 101 20.08 10.13 3.85
N ILE A 102 19.70 11.40 3.68
CA ILE A 102 18.33 11.86 3.90
C ILE A 102 17.37 11.13 2.96
N GLN A 103 17.69 11.04 1.67
CA GLN A 103 16.86 10.31 0.71
C GLN A 103 16.71 8.83 1.07
N ASN A 104 17.76 8.18 1.51
CA ASN A 104 17.73 6.77 1.88
C ASN A 104 16.99 6.55 3.21
N ALA A 105 17.11 7.48 4.16
CA ALA A 105 16.30 7.47 5.38
C ALA A 105 14.81 7.67 5.06
N ASP A 106 14.47 8.59 4.16
CA ASP A 106 13.09 8.80 3.71
C ASP A 106 12.48 7.56 3.07
N LEU A 107 13.24 6.85 2.21
CA LEU A 107 12.84 5.57 1.64
C LEU A 107 12.51 4.52 2.73
N ALA A 108 13.32 4.44 3.76
CA ALA A 108 13.11 3.53 4.88
C ALA A 108 11.91 3.96 5.73
N MET A 109 11.76 5.25 6.03
CA MET A 109 10.60 5.81 6.73
C MET A 109 9.29 5.51 5.99
N TYR A 110 9.28 5.70 4.66
CA TYR A 110 8.12 5.38 3.85
C TYR A 110 7.72 3.89 3.94
N GLU A 111 8.70 2.99 3.95
CA GLU A 111 8.43 1.56 4.15
C GLU A 111 7.87 1.26 5.53
N CYS A 112 8.34 1.95 6.58
CA CYS A 112 7.76 1.89 7.93
C CYS A 112 6.30 2.34 7.92
N LYS A 113 5.99 3.50 7.31
CA LYS A 113 4.61 4.01 7.17
C LYS A 113 3.68 3.05 6.44
N ARG A 114 4.22 2.31 5.48
CA ARG A 114 3.44 1.36 4.66
C ARG A 114 3.10 0.06 5.39
N ARG A 115 3.99 -0.44 6.25
CA ARG A 115 3.74 -1.66 7.03
C ARG A 115 2.65 -1.38 8.06
N ASP A 116 3.02 -0.85 9.19
CA ASP A 116 2.10 -0.67 10.32
C ASP A 116 2.19 0.72 10.96
N ARG A 117 3.05 1.61 10.45
CA ARG A 117 3.44 2.85 11.12
C ARG A 117 4.02 2.58 12.51
N ASN A 118 4.20 3.63 13.32
CA ASN A 118 4.61 3.54 14.73
C ASN A 118 5.84 2.66 14.95
N GLY A 119 6.97 3.03 14.36
CA GLY A 119 8.20 2.27 14.51
C GLY A 119 9.34 2.84 13.67
N TRP A 120 10.31 1.99 13.39
CA TRP A 120 11.47 2.37 12.60
C TRP A 120 11.87 1.30 11.58
N GLN A 121 12.59 1.72 10.57
CA GLN A 121 13.12 0.86 9.52
C GLN A 121 14.53 1.31 9.14
N LEU A 122 15.44 0.35 9.06
CA LEU A 122 16.75 0.57 8.45
C LEU A 122 16.65 0.61 6.93
N PHE A 123 17.38 1.52 6.33
CA PHE A 123 17.59 1.49 4.90
C PHE A 123 18.36 0.23 4.48
N SER A 124 17.99 -0.31 3.34
CA SER A 124 18.80 -1.28 2.62
C SER A 124 18.66 -1.06 1.10
N PRO A 125 19.66 -1.46 0.30
CA PRO A 125 19.57 -1.38 -1.16
C PRO A 125 18.36 -2.13 -1.73
N GLU A 126 17.92 -3.21 -1.06
CA GLU A 126 16.75 -3.99 -1.43
C GLU A 126 15.47 -3.17 -1.27
N LEU A 127 15.36 -2.32 -0.23
CA LEU A 127 14.22 -1.41 -0.06
C LEU A 127 14.13 -0.43 -1.22
N ALA A 128 15.25 0.18 -1.60
CA ALA A 128 15.30 1.10 -2.73
C ALA A 128 14.93 0.42 -4.05
N ARG A 129 15.35 -0.84 -4.25
CA ARG A 129 14.97 -1.63 -5.42
C ARG A 129 13.47 -1.93 -5.41
N ARG A 130 12.93 -2.47 -4.32
CA ARG A 130 11.49 -2.78 -4.19
C ARG A 130 10.62 -1.55 -4.44
N GLN A 131 11.03 -0.38 -3.97
CA GLN A 131 10.27 0.85 -4.19
C GLN A 131 10.31 1.28 -5.66
N ARG A 132 11.46 1.17 -6.34
CA ARG A 132 11.56 1.43 -7.78
C ARG A 132 10.67 0.49 -8.59
N ASP A 133 10.72 -0.81 -8.28
CA ASP A 133 9.90 -1.83 -8.93
C ASP A 133 8.41 -1.52 -8.75
N ARG A 134 8.02 -1.15 -7.53
CA ARG A 134 6.65 -0.74 -7.20
C ARG A 134 6.20 0.46 -8.03
N LEU A 135 6.98 1.54 -8.06
CA LEU A 135 6.64 2.73 -8.85
C LEU A 135 6.52 2.41 -10.35
N GLN A 136 7.36 1.49 -10.85
CA GLN A 136 7.26 1.02 -12.22
C GLN A 136 5.95 0.26 -12.47
N ILE A 137 5.57 -0.64 -11.54
CA ILE A 137 4.31 -1.38 -11.61
C ILE A 137 3.13 -0.41 -11.60
N GLU A 138 3.04 0.49 -10.62
CA GLU A 138 1.94 1.47 -10.49
C GLU A 138 1.79 2.35 -11.74
N ARG A 139 2.90 2.86 -12.26
CA ARG A 139 2.91 3.70 -13.48
C ARG A 139 2.39 2.96 -14.72
N ARG A 140 2.70 1.66 -14.84
CA ARG A 140 2.31 0.85 -16.00
C ARG A 140 0.89 0.33 -15.85
N LEU A 141 0.49 -0.03 -14.63
CA LEU A 141 -0.81 -0.57 -14.29
C LEU A 141 -1.95 0.37 -14.74
N ARG A 142 -1.80 1.67 -14.52
CA ARG A 142 -2.76 2.70 -14.95
C ARG A 142 -3.08 2.67 -16.45
N LYS A 143 -2.14 2.20 -17.27
CA LYS A 143 -2.26 2.13 -18.73
C LYS A 143 -2.54 0.71 -19.23
N ALA A 144 -2.57 -0.27 -18.35
CA ALA A 144 -2.64 -1.68 -18.73
C ALA A 144 -3.98 -2.03 -19.38
N LEU A 145 -5.09 -1.46 -18.89
CA LEU A 145 -6.43 -1.59 -19.51
C LEU A 145 -6.48 -1.01 -20.92
N ASP A 146 -5.93 0.20 -21.09
CA ASP A 146 -5.97 0.92 -22.37
C ASP A 146 -5.04 0.27 -23.43
N ARG A 147 -4.18 -0.67 -23.01
CA ARG A 147 -3.20 -1.37 -23.85
C ARG A 147 -3.52 -2.84 -24.06
N ASP A 148 -4.68 -3.31 -23.62
CA ASP A 148 -5.07 -4.73 -23.69
C ASP A 148 -4.02 -5.67 -23.09
N GLU A 149 -3.38 -5.25 -21.99
CA GLU A 149 -2.33 -6.03 -21.33
C GLU A 149 -2.87 -7.07 -20.34
N PHE A 150 -4.19 -7.07 -20.06
CA PHE A 150 -4.83 -8.05 -19.19
C PHE A 150 -5.44 -9.20 -19.98
N ARG A 151 -5.42 -10.39 -19.38
CA ARG A 151 -6.16 -11.55 -19.84
C ARG A 151 -6.71 -12.34 -18.66
N LEU A 152 -7.77 -13.11 -18.89
CA LEU A 152 -8.26 -14.09 -17.93
C LEU A 152 -7.73 -15.49 -18.31
N VAL A 153 -7.40 -16.26 -17.29
CA VAL A 153 -7.25 -17.71 -17.36
C VAL A 153 -8.26 -18.33 -16.42
N TYR A 154 -8.74 -19.52 -16.75
CA TYR A 154 -9.83 -20.16 -16.04
C TYR A 154 -9.33 -21.44 -15.40
N GLN A 155 -9.45 -21.53 -14.08
CA GLN A 155 -9.09 -22.73 -13.32
C GLN A 155 -10.35 -23.56 -13.06
N PRO A 156 -10.44 -24.80 -13.56
CA PRO A 156 -11.61 -25.63 -13.38
C PRO A 156 -11.76 -26.08 -11.93
N GLN A 157 -13.00 -26.14 -11.48
CA GLN A 157 -13.42 -26.74 -10.21
C GLN A 157 -14.15 -28.05 -10.53
N VAL A 158 -13.63 -29.15 -9.99
CA VAL A 158 -14.10 -30.50 -10.30
C VAL A 158 -14.85 -31.07 -9.09
N ASP A 159 -16.01 -31.63 -9.32
CA ASP A 159 -16.71 -32.44 -8.33
C ASP A 159 -15.96 -33.76 -8.11
N LEU A 160 -15.51 -34.00 -6.89
CA LEU A 160 -14.66 -35.16 -6.56
C LEU A 160 -15.38 -36.51 -6.67
N ARG A 161 -16.71 -36.53 -6.69
CA ARG A 161 -17.50 -37.77 -6.81
C ARG A 161 -17.70 -38.16 -8.25
N SER A 162 -18.04 -37.19 -9.09
CA SER A 162 -18.37 -37.42 -10.50
C SER A 162 -17.18 -37.22 -11.43
N GLY A 163 -16.14 -36.55 -11.02
CA GLY A 163 -15.02 -36.12 -11.87
C GLY A 163 -15.39 -35.04 -12.89
N GLN A 164 -16.60 -34.48 -12.81
CA GLN A 164 -17.07 -33.47 -13.77
C GLN A 164 -16.66 -32.06 -13.35
N ILE A 165 -16.39 -31.22 -14.34
CA ILE A 165 -16.18 -29.78 -14.12
C ILE A 165 -17.52 -29.13 -13.82
N ILE A 166 -17.68 -28.53 -12.64
CA ILE A 166 -18.91 -27.90 -12.16
C ILE A 166 -18.86 -26.39 -12.17
N ALA A 167 -17.66 -25.81 -12.16
CA ALA A 167 -17.41 -24.39 -12.19
C ALA A 167 -15.99 -24.11 -12.63
N CYS A 168 -15.66 -22.83 -12.83
CA CYS A 168 -14.28 -22.40 -12.94
C CYS A 168 -14.07 -21.08 -12.21
N GLU A 169 -12.83 -20.78 -11.84
CA GLU A 169 -12.41 -19.50 -11.30
C GLU A 169 -11.68 -18.69 -12.37
N ALA A 170 -12.15 -17.47 -12.61
CA ALA A 170 -11.51 -16.54 -13.52
C ALA A 170 -10.36 -15.80 -12.79
N LEU A 171 -9.15 -16.04 -13.24
CA LEU A 171 -7.94 -15.52 -12.66
C LEU A 171 -7.28 -14.55 -13.63
N ILE A 172 -7.18 -13.29 -13.22
CA ILE A 172 -6.53 -12.27 -14.04
C ILE A 172 -5.02 -12.50 -14.15
N ARG A 173 -4.46 -12.21 -15.33
CA ARG A 173 -3.02 -12.17 -15.62
C ARG A 173 -2.71 -10.86 -16.31
N TRP A 174 -1.58 -10.26 -15.97
CA TRP A 174 -1.10 -9.04 -16.60
C TRP A 174 0.16 -9.32 -17.39
N ARG A 175 0.11 -9.14 -18.72
CA ARG A 175 1.22 -9.33 -19.62
C ARG A 175 1.77 -7.98 -20.09
N ASN A 176 2.82 -7.51 -19.45
CA ASN A 176 3.48 -6.26 -19.82
C ASN A 176 4.75 -6.53 -20.65
N ARG A 177 4.97 -5.73 -21.69
CA ARG A 177 6.12 -5.92 -22.59
C ARG A 177 7.49 -5.90 -21.91
N GLN A 178 7.64 -5.15 -20.80
CA GLN A 178 8.91 -4.94 -20.12
C GLN A 178 9.02 -5.72 -18.80
N LEU A 179 7.90 -6.01 -18.15
CA LEU A 179 7.86 -6.73 -16.88
C LEU A 179 7.58 -8.22 -17.07
N GLY A 180 7.24 -8.63 -18.29
CA GLY A 180 6.79 -10.00 -18.55
C GLY A 180 5.37 -10.26 -18.06
N GLU A 181 5.06 -11.50 -17.75
CA GLU A 181 3.77 -11.90 -17.19
C GLU A 181 3.81 -11.80 -15.67
N LEU A 182 2.91 -10.99 -15.12
CA LEU A 182 2.79 -10.73 -13.70
C LEU A 182 1.56 -11.46 -13.13
N ARG A 183 1.75 -12.09 -11.97
CA ARG A 183 0.66 -12.73 -11.21
C ARG A 183 -0.12 -11.70 -10.40
N PRO A 184 -1.38 -12.01 -10.04
CA PRO A 184 -2.24 -11.11 -9.27
C PRO A 184 -1.64 -10.63 -7.94
N ASP A 185 -0.96 -11.51 -7.22
CA ASP A 185 -0.29 -11.21 -5.94
C ASP A 185 0.71 -10.04 -6.03
N ILE A 186 1.27 -9.80 -7.21
CA ILE A 186 2.23 -8.72 -7.46
C ILE A 186 1.53 -7.36 -7.69
N PHE A 187 0.44 -7.32 -8.45
CA PHE A 187 -0.14 -6.05 -8.89
C PHE A 187 -1.49 -5.68 -8.29
N ILE A 188 -2.25 -6.64 -7.73
CA ILE A 188 -3.58 -6.35 -7.14
C ILE A 188 -3.48 -5.38 -5.96
N SER A 189 -2.50 -5.57 -5.06
CA SER A 189 -2.28 -4.65 -3.95
C SER A 189 -1.96 -3.23 -4.41
N HIS A 190 -1.28 -3.08 -5.55
CA HIS A 190 -1.01 -1.78 -6.16
C HIS A 190 -2.28 -1.16 -6.75
N ALA A 191 -3.09 -1.98 -7.46
CA ALA A 191 -4.38 -1.54 -7.99
C ALA A 191 -5.35 -1.10 -6.88
N GLU A 192 -5.35 -1.80 -5.75
CA GLU A 192 -6.12 -1.41 -4.57
C GLU A 192 -5.66 -0.07 -4.00
N ASN A 193 -4.35 0.12 -3.84
CA ASN A 193 -3.79 1.36 -3.28
C ASN A 193 -4.06 2.58 -4.16
N THR A 194 -4.02 2.42 -5.49
CA THR A 194 -4.28 3.51 -6.45
C THR A 194 -5.76 3.71 -6.76
N GLY A 195 -6.62 2.74 -6.42
CA GLY A 195 -8.04 2.74 -6.79
C GLY A 195 -8.33 2.16 -8.19
N ASP A 196 -7.30 1.80 -8.96
CA ASP A 196 -7.45 1.22 -10.30
C ASP A 196 -8.15 -0.15 -10.26
N ILE A 197 -8.21 -0.80 -9.08
CA ILE A 197 -8.89 -2.08 -8.88
C ILE A 197 -10.38 -2.03 -9.27
N VAL A 198 -11.01 -0.87 -9.17
CA VAL A 198 -12.44 -0.71 -9.56
C VAL A 198 -12.60 -0.88 -11.06
N ARG A 199 -11.75 -0.22 -11.86
CA ARG A 199 -11.76 -0.33 -13.33
C ARG A 199 -11.35 -1.74 -13.79
N ILE A 200 -10.35 -2.31 -13.13
CA ILE A 200 -9.90 -3.68 -13.40
C ILE A 200 -11.02 -4.68 -13.11
N GLY A 201 -11.71 -4.56 -11.99
CA GLY A 201 -12.81 -5.44 -11.62
C GLY A 201 -14.01 -5.35 -12.58
N GLU A 202 -14.33 -4.16 -13.07
CA GLU A 202 -15.33 -3.96 -14.13
C GLU A 202 -14.92 -4.69 -15.42
N TRP A 203 -13.68 -4.53 -15.84
CA TRP A 203 -13.14 -5.24 -17.00
C TRP A 203 -13.19 -6.77 -16.81
N VAL A 204 -12.78 -7.29 -15.62
CA VAL A 204 -12.85 -8.72 -15.30
C VAL A 204 -14.27 -9.25 -15.43
N LEU A 205 -15.25 -8.54 -14.87
CA LEU A 205 -16.66 -8.92 -14.93
C LEU A 205 -17.15 -9.03 -16.39
N HIS A 206 -16.86 -8.02 -17.21
CA HIS A 206 -17.20 -8.04 -18.63
C HIS A 206 -16.54 -9.20 -19.39
N GLN A 207 -15.25 -9.43 -19.17
CA GLN A 207 -14.53 -10.52 -19.85
C GLN A 207 -15.04 -11.89 -19.41
N ALA A 208 -15.31 -12.10 -18.12
CA ALA A 208 -15.85 -13.36 -17.62
C ALA A 208 -17.24 -13.65 -18.20
N CYS A 209 -18.14 -12.67 -18.21
CA CYS A 209 -19.48 -12.83 -18.79
C CYS A 209 -19.43 -13.07 -20.30
N ARG A 210 -18.55 -12.39 -21.03
CA ARG A 210 -18.33 -12.64 -22.45
C ARG A 210 -17.89 -14.08 -22.70
N GLN A 211 -16.93 -14.58 -21.93
CA GLN A 211 -16.42 -15.95 -22.07
C GLN A 211 -17.48 -17.00 -21.77
N VAL A 212 -18.30 -16.81 -20.73
CA VAL A 212 -19.44 -17.71 -20.44
C VAL A 212 -20.39 -17.76 -21.62
N ARG A 213 -20.68 -16.61 -22.24
CA ARG A 213 -21.55 -16.57 -23.42
C ARG A 213 -20.95 -17.26 -24.63
N GLU A 214 -19.63 -17.16 -24.82
CA GLU A 214 -18.92 -17.92 -25.88
C GLU A 214 -19.00 -19.43 -25.65
N TRP A 215 -18.73 -19.92 -24.45
CA TRP A 215 -18.85 -21.32 -24.07
C TRP A 215 -20.28 -21.88 -24.26
N GLN A 216 -21.30 -21.08 -23.94
CA GLN A 216 -22.69 -21.49 -24.23
C GLN A 216 -22.94 -21.66 -25.71
N ARG A 217 -22.41 -20.78 -26.57
CA ARG A 217 -22.55 -20.92 -28.05
C ARG A 217 -21.81 -22.11 -28.60
N GLU A 218 -20.72 -22.51 -27.96
CA GLU A 218 -19.94 -23.71 -28.29
C GLU A 218 -20.56 -25.01 -27.74
N GLY A 219 -21.69 -24.94 -27.05
CA GLY A 219 -22.41 -26.10 -26.53
C GLY A 219 -21.91 -26.64 -25.20
N LEU A 220 -21.04 -25.93 -24.49
CA LEU A 220 -20.53 -26.34 -23.17
C LEU A 220 -21.53 -26.11 -21.99
N GLY A 221 -22.75 -25.67 -22.31
CA GLY A 221 -23.78 -25.38 -21.31
C GLY A 221 -23.52 -24.13 -20.49
N LEU A 222 -24.28 -23.97 -19.40
CA LEU A 222 -24.12 -22.86 -18.47
C LEU A 222 -23.07 -23.24 -17.44
N MET A 223 -21.85 -22.72 -17.58
CA MET A 223 -20.77 -22.93 -16.62
C MET A 223 -20.77 -21.79 -15.58
N ARG A 224 -20.73 -22.14 -14.31
CA ARG A 224 -20.53 -21.17 -13.23
C ARG A 224 -19.09 -20.64 -13.27
N VAL A 225 -18.94 -19.30 -13.20
CA VAL A 225 -17.63 -18.67 -13.15
C VAL A 225 -17.53 -17.82 -11.87
N ALA A 226 -16.58 -18.17 -11.02
CA ALA A 226 -16.25 -17.37 -9.85
C ALA A 226 -15.25 -16.27 -10.26
N ILE A 227 -15.47 -15.05 -9.77
CA ILE A 227 -14.54 -13.91 -9.91
C ILE A 227 -14.17 -13.38 -8.53
N ASN A 228 -12.91 -13.03 -8.36
CA ASN A 228 -12.42 -12.40 -7.14
C ASN A 228 -12.79 -10.91 -7.12
N VAL A 229 -13.33 -10.44 -6.01
CA VAL A 229 -13.75 -9.05 -5.82
C VAL A 229 -12.99 -8.44 -4.65
N SER A 230 -12.36 -7.29 -4.87
CA SER A 230 -11.72 -6.53 -3.80
C SER A 230 -12.74 -5.81 -2.92
N TYR A 231 -12.45 -5.69 -1.62
CA TYR A 231 -13.28 -4.93 -0.68
C TYR A 231 -13.51 -3.47 -1.11
N ARG A 232 -12.57 -2.88 -1.87
CA ARG A 232 -12.70 -1.51 -2.40
C ARG A 232 -13.78 -1.35 -3.47
N GLN A 233 -14.25 -2.44 -4.04
CA GLN A 233 -15.34 -2.45 -5.00
C GLN A 233 -16.72 -2.41 -4.32
N PHE A 234 -16.78 -2.76 -3.02
CA PHE A 234 -18.00 -2.68 -2.23
C PHE A 234 -18.23 -1.23 -1.78
N SER A 235 -18.98 -0.48 -2.59
CA SER A 235 -19.42 0.88 -2.26
C SER A 235 -20.93 0.97 -2.44
N GLY A 236 -21.68 0.81 -1.34
CA GLY A 236 -23.14 0.74 -1.37
C GLY A 236 -23.64 -0.31 -2.38
N ASP A 237 -24.69 0.01 -3.12
CA ASP A 237 -25.29 -0.91 -4.12
C ASP A 237 -24.60 -0.90 -5.49
N ARG A 238 -23.48 -0.22 -5.62
CA ARG A 238 -22.82 -0.03 -6.92
C ARG A 238 -22.43 -1.35 -7.57
N LEU A 239 -21.77 -2.24 -6.82
CA LEU A 239 -21.32 -3.53 -7.33
C LEU A 239 -22.50 -4.40 -7.79
N ALA A 240 -23.55 -4.50 -6.96
CA ALA A 240 -24.73 -5.29 -7.29
C ALA A 240 -25.45 -4.78 -8.55
N ARG A 241 -25.51 -3.47 -8.73
CA ARG A 241 -26.06 -2.84 -9.93
C ARG A 241 -25.22 -3.18 -11.16
N GLN A 242 -23.91 -2.98 -11.08
CA GLN A 242 -22.96 -3.29 -12.14
C GLN A 242 -23.03 -4.76 -12.58
N VAL A 243 -23.10 -5.69 -11.62
CA VAL A 243 -23.27 -7.13 -11.94
C VAL A 243 -24.55 -7.38 -12.71
N ARG A 244 -25.70 -6.81 -12.27
CA ARG A 244 -26.98 -6.97 -12.98
C ARG A 244 -26.93 -6.40 -14.39
N GLU A 245 -26.35 -5.22 -14.58
CA GLU A 245 -26.21 -4.56 -15.88
C GLU A 245 -25.36 -5.40 -16.84
N VAL A 246 -24.22 -5.94 -16.37
CA VAL A 246 -23.34 -6.76 -17.19
C VAL A 246 -23.99 -8.12 -17.53
N LEU A 247 -24.64 -8.77 -16.59
CA LEU A 247 -25.39 -10.01 -16.85
C LEU A 247 -26.49 -9.79 -17.90
N ALA A 248 -27.26 -8.70 -17.77
CA ALA A 248 -28.27 -8.34 -18.75
C ALA A 248 -27.68 -8.07 -20.14
N HIS A 249 -26.55 -7.35 -20.20
CA HIS A 249 -25.84 -7.06 -21.46
C HIS A 249 -25.45 -8.33 -22.25
N TYR A 250 -24.97 -9.37 -21.52
CA TYR A 250 -24.57 -10.64 -22.12
C TYR A 250 -25.69 -11.67 -22.17
N HIS A 251 -26.92 -11.31 -21.79
CA HIS A 251 -28.07 -12.22 -21.72
C HIS A 251 -27.80 -13.48 -20.87
N LEU A 252 -27.16 -13.31 -19.73
CA LEU A 252 -26.88 -14.35 -18.77
C LEU A 252 -27.89 -14.32 -17.61
N PRO A 253 -28.35 -15.49 -17.10
CA PRO A 253 -29.22 -15.50 -15.93
C PRO A 253 -28.49 -15.04 -14.67
N GLY A 254 -29.20 -14.37 -13.76
CA GLY A 254 -28.67 -13.88 -12.49
C GLY A 254 -28.73 -14.88 -11.33
N SER A 255 -28.72 -16.18 -11.63
CA SER A 255 -28.83 -17.25 -10.61
C SER A 255 -27.47 -17.84 -10.25
#